data_ac3fc11d84bf0b9cf71c43004ecf6631
#
_entry.id   ac3fc11d84bf0b9cf71c43004ecf6631
#
_cell.length_a   1.000
_cell.length_b   1.000
_cell.length_c   1.000
_cell.angle_alpha   90.00
_cell.angle_beta   90.00
_cell.angle_gamma   90.00
#
_symmetry.space_group_name_H-M   'P 1'
#
loop_
_entity.id
_entity.type
_entity.pdbx_description
1 polymer ?
#
loop_
_entity_poly.entity_id
_entity_poly.type
_entity_poly.pdbx_seq_one_letter_code
_entity_poly.pdbx_strand_id
1 'polypeptide(L)'
;MKVERKCKIISKEMLGDAVFMVLSVGDMVRKTCKGPGQFVHIKCGEGLLLRRPISISSYMAGIPEDLISIVFEVRGEGTQWLAERKEGEDLDVLGFAGNGFPIQPEDRCLLVGGGIGIPPMRGCAQHTMGKSTAILAGRNADKIILKNCFEEECAKVMVATDDGSMGHHGFADALVRQELEQDRKYDYVLACGPKPMLRNIAKVAEEFGIPCLVSMEERMGCGVGACLVCACDMADGSRKHVCKDGPVFDSKEVDWNA
;
A
#
# COMPACT_ATOMS: atom_id res chain seq x y z
N MET A 1 -2.64 -20.17 -3.12
CA MET A 1 -2.87 -20.73 -1.75
C MET A 1 -2.14 -19.80 -0.78
N LYS A 2 -2.80 -19.32 0.30
CA LYS A 2 -2.13 -18.49 1.31
C LYS A 2 -1.22 -19.38 2.16
N VAL A 3 -0.04 -18.88 2.52
CA VAL A 3 0.97 -19.59 3.31
C VAL A 3 1.06 -18.94 4.70
N GLU A 4 1.03 -19.74 5.75
CA GLU A 4 1.34 -19.33 7.12
C GLU A 4 2.75 -19.79 7.46
N ARG A 5 3.58 -18.87 7.97
CA ARG A 5 4.99 -19.16 8.26
C ARG A 5 5.54 -18.26 9.36
N LYS A 6 6.51 -18.77 10.08
CA LYS A 6 7.41 -17.95 10.89
C LYS A 6 8.42 -17.26 10.00
N CYS A 7 8.48 -15.93 10.09
CA CYS A 7 9.31 -15.06 9.28
C CYS A 7 10.25 -14.26 10.19
N LYS A 8 11.54 -14.31 9.91
CA LYS A 8 12.56 -13.65 10.74
C LYS A 8 12.63 -12.15 10.40
N ILE A 9 12.72 -11.31 11.43
CA ILE A 9 13.04 -9.89 11.28
C ILE A 9 14.53 -9.77 10.95
N ILE A 10 14.85 -9.25 9.78
CA ILE A 10 16.22 -9.05 9.30
C ILE A 10 16.75 -7.68 9.71
N SER A 11 15.92 -6.64 9.56
CA SER A 11 16.24 -5.29 10.02
C SER A 11 14.98 -4.54 10.45
N LYS A 12 15.18 -3.56 11.31
CA LYS A 12 14.13 -2.67 11.80
C LYS A 12 14.68 -1.26 12.00
N GLU A 13 13.95 -0.27 11.52
CA GLU A 13 14.28 1.14 11.73
C GLU A 13 13.01 1.99 11.92
N MET A 14 13.19 3.21 12.44
CA MET A 14 12.12 4.19 12.55
C MET A 14 12.17 5.15 11.37
N LEU A 15 11.02 5.38 10.74
CA LEU A 15 10.81 6.39 9.71
C LEU A 15 9.81 7.42 10.24
N GLY A 16 10.30 8.45 10.92
CA GLY A 16 9.45 9.35 11.69
C GLY A 16 8.74 8.57 12.81
N ASP A 17 7.41 8.57 12.81
CA ASP A 17 6.57 7.81 13.75
C ASP A 17 6.12 6.43 13.20
N ALA A 18 6.56 6.07 12.01
CA ALA A 18 6.33 4.75 11.43
C ALA A 18 7.52 3.80 11.68
N VAL A 19 7.25 2.51 11.70
CA VAL A 19 8.24 1.46 11.82
C VAL A 19 8.41 0.78 10.46
N PHE A 20 9.64 0.73 9.97
CA PHE A 20 10.04 -0.06 8.81
C PHE A 20 10.65 -1.38 9.27
N MET A 21 10.25 -2.49 8.67
CA MET A 21 10.85 -3.81 8.91
C MET A 21 11.11 -4.55 7.61
N VAL A 22 12.24 -5.24 7.56
CA VAL A 22 12.52 -6.25 6.53
C VAL A 22 12.37 -7.63 7.14
N LEU A 23 11.59 -8.49 6.47
CA LEU A 23 11.32 -9.85 6.90
C LEU A 23 11.86 -10.84 5.87
N SER A 24 12.55 -11.89 6.35
CA SER A 24 12.81 -13.09 5.56
C SER A 24 11.56 -13.97 5.59
N VAL A 25 11.01 -14.26 4.41
CA VAL A 25 9.72 -14.94 4.25
C VAL A 25 9.85 -16.30 3.53
N GLY A 26 11.07 -16.84 3.46
CA GLY A 26 11.37 -18.13 2.82
C GLY A 26 11.11 -18.06 1.31
N ASP A 27 10.10 -18.77 0.81
CA ASP A 27 9.73 -18.83 -0.60
C ASP A 27 8.34 -18.23 -0.89
N MET A 28 7.83 -17.39 0.03
CA MET A 28 6.47 -16.87 -0.07
C MET A 28 6.27 -15.95 -1.28
N VAL A 29 7.27 -15.13 -1.64
CA VAL A 29 7.19 -14.26 -2.82
C VAL A 29 6.99 -15.12 -4.07
N ARG A 30 7.88 -16.09 -4.29
CA ARG A 30 7.83 -16.98 -5.46
C ARG A 30 6.55 -17.82 -5.54
N LYS A 31 5.95 -18.17 -4.39
CA LYS A 31 4.76 -19.04 -4.34
C LYS A 31 3.44 -18.30 -4.37
N THR A 32 3.38 -17.09 -3.81
CA THR A 32 2.08 -16.47 -3.52
C THR A 32 1.95 -15.01 -3.96
N CYS A 33 3.05 -14.36 -4.38
CA CYS A 33 2.99 -13.00 -4.90
C CYS A 33 2.22 -12.97 -6.23
N LYS A 34 1.29 -12.01 -6.34
CA LYS A 34 0.48 -11.75 -7.52
C LYS A 34 0.73 -10.36 -8.11
N GLY A 35 1.62 -9.59 -7.49
CA GLY A 35 1.93 -8.22 -7.87
C GLY A 35 2.00 -7.28 -6.66
N PRO A 36 2.40 -6.02 -6.89
CA PRO A 36 2.48 -5.01 -5.83
C PRO A 36 1.08 -4.65 -5.30
N GLY A 37 1.02 -4.15 -4.05
CA GLY A 37 -0.24 -3.77 -3.41
C GLY A 37 -0.90 -4.88 -2.59
N GLN A 38 -0.31 -6.08 -2.51
CA GLN A 38 -0.74 -7.11 -1.57
C GLN A 38 -0.30 -6.78 -0.13
N PHE A 39 -0.83 -7.53 0.85
CA PHE A 39 -0.51 -7.36 2.26
C PHE A 39 -0.22 -8.70 2.95
N VAL A 40 0.36 -8.62 4.13
CA VAL A 40 0.53 -9.74 5.05
C VAL A 40 -0.35 -9.55 6.29
N HIS A 41 -0.70 -10.66 6.96
CA HIS A 41 -1.51 -10.67 8.17
C HIS A 41 -0.68 -11.23 9.31
N ILE A 42 -0.24 -10.38 10.25
CA ILE A 42 0.75 -10.70 11.30
C ILE A 42 0.04 -10.98 12.62
N LYS A 43 0.37 -12.11 13.26
CA LYS A 43 -0.08 -12.42 14.62
C LYS A 43 0.73 -11.58 15.61
N CYS A 44 0.03 -10.84 16.46
CA CYS A 44 0.61 -9.92 17.42
C CYS A 44 0.33 -10.36 18.85
N GLY A 45 1.32 -10.97 19.49
CA GLY A 45 1.28 -11.33 20.90
C GLY A 45 0.32 -12.48 21.29
N GLU A 46 0.49 -12.94 22.52
CA GLU A 46 -0.47 -13.82 23.18
C GLU A 46 -1.61 -12.98 23.76
N GLY A 47 -2.86 -13.43 23.59
CA GLY A 47 -4.04 -12.69 24.06
C GLY A 47 -4.64 -11.71 23.06
N LEU A 48 -3.93 -11.32 22.00
CA LEU A 48 -4.48 -10.52 20.89
C LEU A 48 -5.10 -11.46 19.85
N LEU A 49 -6.43 -11.52 19.85
CA LEU A 49 -7.18 -12.48 19.04
C LEU A 49 -6.98 -12.30 17.54
N LEU A 50 -6.93 -11.05 17.05
CA LEU A 50 -6.86 -10.76 15.62
C LEU A 50 -5.43 -10.48 15.16
N ARG A 51 -5.08 -10.98 13.99
CA ARG A 51 -3.87 -10.58 13.24
C ARG A 51 -4.00 -9.13 12.77
N ARG A 52 -2.89 -8.49 12.46
CA ARG A 52 -2.84 -7.14 11.89
C ARG A 52 -2.50 -7.20 10.40
N PRO A 53 -3.36 -6.67 9.53
CA PRO A 53 -3.05 -6.53 8.11
C PRO A 53 -2.05 -5.39 7.94
N ILE A 54 -0.93 -5.68 7.29
CA ILE A 54 0.11 -4.70 6.96
C ILE A 54 0.44 -4.83 5.49
N SER A 55 0.35 -3.73 4.76
CA SER A 55 0.70 -3.68 3.34
C SER A 55 2.18 -3.98 3.13
N ILE A 56 2.48 -4.70 2.06
CA ILE A 56 3.85 -4.94 1.62
C ILE A 56 4.33 -3.69 0.88
N SER A 57 5.44 -3.10 1.34
CA SER A 57 6.07 -1.94 0.72
C SER A 57 6.94 -2.33 -0.47
N SER A 58 7.72 -3.38 -0.31
CA SER A 58 8.54 -3.97 -1.38
C SER A 58 8.72 -5.46 -1.17
N TYR A 59 9.08 -6.17 -2.22
CA TYR A 59 9.39 -7.58 -2.16
C TYR A 59 10.49 -7.94 -3.13
N MET A 60 11.29 -8.95 -2.77
CA MET A 60 12.38 -9.46 -3.58
C MET A 60 12.41 -10.99 -3.47
N ALA A 61 12.28 -11.67 -4.61
CA ALA A 61 12.57 -13.09 -4.69
C ALA A 61 14.09 -13.27 -4.63
N GLY A 62 14.56 -14.14 -3.75
CA GLY A 62 15.99 -14.32 -3.49
C GLY A 62 16.40 -15.74 -3.19
N ILE A 63 17.71 -15.96 -3.12
CA ILE A 63 18.34 -17.20 -2.69
C ILE A 63 19.30 -16.84 -1.55
N PRO A 64 19.22 -17.49 -0.38
CA PRO A 64 18.36 -18.67 -0.09
C PRO A 64 16.89 -18.36 0.18
N GLU A 65 16.52 -17.12 0.51
CA GLU A 65 15.18 -16.76 0.95
C GLU A 65 14.66 -15.47 0.30
N ASP A 66 13.33 -15.38 0.14
CA ASP A 66 12.67 -14.19 -0.30
C ASP A 66 12.59 -13.16 0.83
N LEU A 67 12.64 -11.88 0.49
CA LEU A 67 12.51 -10.77 1.43
C LEU A 67 11.28 -9.93 1.11
N ILE A 68 10.67 -9.40 2.15
CA ILE A 68 9.66 -8.32 2.03
C ILE A 68 10.01 -7.19 2.97
N SER A 69 9.61 -5.98 2.61
CA SER A 69 9.56 -4.86 3.55
C SER A 69 8.12 -4.48 3.86
N ILE A 70 7.88 -4.12 5.11
CA ILE A 70 6.62 -3.61 5.61
C ILE A 70 6.85 -2.31 6.35
N VAL A 71 5.86 -1.41 6.31
CA VAL A 71 5.87 -0.17 7.08
C VAL A 71 4.52 0.01 7.75
N PHE A 72 4.52 0.36 9.03
CA PHE A 72 3.29 0.55 9.79
C PHE A 72 3.43 1.64 10.85
N GLU A 73 2.33 2.30 11.16
CA GLU A 73 2.21 3.20 12.30
C GLU A 73 1.75 2.43 13.55
N VAL A 74 2.20 2.90 14.72
CA VAL A 74 1.71 2.39 16.00
C VAL A 74 0.36 3.05 16.31
N ARG A 75 -0.73 2.27 16.16
CA ARG A 75 -2.12 2.76 16.37
C ARG A 75 -2.88 2.07 17.52
N GLY A 76 -2.33 0.99 18.06
CA GLY A 76 -2.97 0.21 19.11
C GLY A 76 -2.10 -0.95 19.57
N GLU A 77 -2.58 -1.73 20.53
CA GLU A 77 -1.81 -2.79 21.23
C GLU A 77 -1.08 -3.75 20.27
N GLY A 78 -1.73 -4.18 19.18
CA GLY A 78 -1.09 -5.10 18.24
C GLY A 78 0.08 -4.49 17.48
N THR A 79 -0.05 -3.25 17.00
CA THR A 79 1.05 -2.55 16.33
C THR A 79 2.09 -2.08 17.32
N GLN A 80 1.73 -1.79 18.58
CA GLN A 80 2.68 -1.54 19.65
C GLN A 80 3.53 -2.77 19.92
N TRP A 81 2.90 -3.94 20.12
CA TRP A 81 3.60 -5.20 20.30
C TRP A 81 4.55 -5.48 19.13
N LEU A 82 4.12 -5.25 17.88
CA LEU A 82 4.94 -5.46 16.69
C LEU A 82 6.14 -4.49 16.66
N ALA A 83 5.94 -3.23 17.05
CA ALA A 83 7.01 -2.23 17.11
C ALA A 83 8.08 -2.56 18.17
N GLU A 84 7.75 -3.32 19.21
CA GLU A 84 8.69 -3.77 20.25
C GLU A 84 9.56 -4.95 19.82
N ARG A 85 9.21 -5.63 18.72
CA ARG A 85 9.99 -6.77 18.22
C ARG A 85 11.38 -6.34 17.77
N LYS A 86 12.34 -7.24 17.90
CA LYS A 86 13.76 -6.99 17.61
C LYS A 86 14.23 -7.80 16.40
N GLU A 87 15.29 -7.36 15.80
CA GLU A 87 16.00 -8.11 14.78
C GLU A 87 16.38 -9.50 15.30
N GLY A 88 16.23 -10.50 14.43
CA GLY A 88 16.43 -11.91 14.76
C GLY A 88 15.22 -12.62 15.37
N GLU A 89 14.19 -11.89 15.87
CA GLU A 89 12.95 -12.51 16.32
C GLU A 89 12.09 -13.00 15.15
N ASP A 90 11.25 -14.01 15.41
CA ASP A 90 10.33 -14.57 14.44
C ASP A 90 8.92 -14.00 14.62
N LEU A 91 8.29 -13.63 13.50
CA LEU A 91 6.89 -13.24 13.41
C LEU A 91 6.07 -14.36 12.75
N ASP A 92 4.88 -14.62 13.25
CA ASP A 92 3.92 -15.50 12.62
C ASP A 92 3.13 -14.71 11.56
N VAL A 93 3.41 -14.98 10.28
CA VAL A 93 2.93 -14.24 9.12
C VAL A 93 2.06 -15.14 8.25
N LEU A 94 0.86 -14.69 7.96
CA LEU A 94 -0.03 -15.26 6.93
C LEU A 94 0.00 -14.35 5.71
N GLY A 95 0.35 -14.86 4.56
CA GLY A 95 0.44 -14.05 3.33
C GLY A 95 0.74 -14.86 2.08
N PHE A 96 0.88 -14.26 0.89
CA PHE A 96 0.43 -12.90 0.58
C PHE A 96 -1.09 -12.90 0.46
N ALA A 97 -1.73 -11.90 1.01
CA ALA A 97 -3.19 -11.79 1.01
C ALA A 97 -3.67 -10.71 0.03
N GLY A 98 -4.90 -10.88 -0.45
CA GLY A 98 -5.50 -9.99 -1.43
C GLY A 98 -4.97 -10.16 -2.84
N ASN A 99 -5.43 -9.28 -3.71
CA ASN A 99 -4.99 -9.12 -5.10
C ASN A 99 -4.26 -7.78 -5.22
N GLY A 100 -3.08 -7.79 -5.84
CA GLY A 100 -2.28 -6.58 -6.09
C GLY A 100 -2.81 -5.76 -7.25
N PHE A 101 -2.09 -4.68 -7.57
CA PHE A 101 -2.33 -3.90 -8.78
C PHE A 101 -1.97 -4.74 -10.01
N PRO A 102 -2.89 -4.87 -10.99
CA PRO A 102 -2.68 -5.70 -12.19
C PRO A 102 -1.89 -4.94 -13.26
N ILE A 103 -0.72 -4.43 -12.89
CA ILE A 103 0.17 -3.65 -13.75
C ILE A 103 1.30 -4.48 -14.33
N GLN A 104 1.82 -4.04 -15.47
CA GLN A 104 2.97 -4.65 -16.15
C GLN A 104 4.22 -3.77 -16.00
N PRO A 105 5.44 -4.31 -16.17
CA PRO A 105 6.67 -3.53 -16.10
C PRO A 105 6.74 -2.39 -17.14
N GLU A 106 6.00 -2.53 -18.26
CA GLU A 106 5.93 -1.54 -19.33
C GLU A 106 5.00 -0.38 -19.02
N ASP A 107 4.05 -0.55 -18.10
CA ASP A 107 3.04 0.46 -17.79
C ASP A 107 3.68 1.72 -17.21
N ARG A 108 3.16 2.85 -17.64
CA ARG A 108 3.49 4.16 -17.09
C ARG A 108 2.39 4.58 -16.13
N CYS A 109 2.69 4.55 -14.85
CA CYS A 109 1.70 4.79 -13.81
C CYS A 109 1.93 6.14 -13.10
N LEU A 110 0.82 6.81 -12.76
CA LEU A 110 0.82 7.90 -11.79
C LEU A 110 0.49 7.31 -10.41
N LEU A 111 1.51 7.19 -9.56
CA LEU A 111 1.42 6.58 -8.23
C LEU A 111 1.08 7.64 -7.19
N VAL A 112 0.01 7.47 -6.43
CA VAL A 112 -0.40 8.44 -5.42
C VAL A 112 -0.51 7.76 -4.06
N GLY A 113 0.41 8.10 -3.14
CA GLY A 113 0.44 7.58 -1.78
C GLY A 113 0.12 8.65 -0.74
N GLY A 114 -0.80 8.39 0.19
CA GLY A 114 -1.17 9.31 1.26
C GLY A 114 -0.87 8.76 2.66
N GLY A 115 0.03 9.42 3.43
CA GLY A 115 0.43 8.97 4.75
C GLY A 115 0.96 7.54 4.74
N ILE A 116 0.37 6.63 5.55
CA ILE A 116 0.75 5.22 5.58
C ILE A 116 0.35 4.47 4.29
N GLY A 117 -0.32 5.10 3.34
CA GLY A 117 -0.55 4.59 1.99
C GLY A 117 0.64 4.82 1.03
N ILE A 118 1.67 5.56 1.43
CA ILE A 118 2.91 5.74 0.64
C ILE A 118 3.67 4.40 0.47
N PRO A 119 3.95 3.62 1.53
CA PRO A 119 4.73 2.39 1.41
C PRO A 119 4.22 1.39 0.38
N PRO A 120 2.92 1.04 0.28
CA PRO A 120 2.47 0.09 -0.75
C PRO A 120 2.66 0.57 -2.19
N MET A 121 2.75 1.88 -2.44
CA MET A 121 3.05 2.42 -3.77
C MET A 121 4.49 2.19 -4.21
N ARG A 122 5.43 1.96 -3.27
CA ARG A 122 6.81 1.64 -3.60
C ARG A 122 6.95 0.34 -4.39
N GLY A 123 6.19 -0.70 -4.03
CA GLY A 123 6.16 -1.94 -4.81
C GLY A 123 5.73 -1.72 -6.27
N CYS A 124 4.81 -0.76 -6.52
CA CYS A 124 4.42 -0.36 -7.87
C CYS A 124 5.56 0.39 -8.59
N ALA A 125 6.25 1.31 -7.89
CA ALA A 125 7.40 2.03 -8.44
C ALA A 125 8.51 1.07 -8.90
N GLN A 126 8.86 0.10 -8.07
CA GLN A 126 9.84 -0.94 -8.42
C GLN A 126 9.39 -1.79 -9.60
N HIS A 127 8.11 -2.16 -9.64
CA HIS A 127 7.58 -3.02 -10.71
C HIS A 127 7.63 -2.32 -12.08
N THR A 128 7.39 -1.01 -12.14
CA THR A 128 7.38 -0.22 -13.39
C THR A 128 8.77 0.31 -13.79
N MET A 129 9.83 -0.06 -13.07
CA MET A 129 11.23 0.12 -13.46
C MET A 129 11.60 1.56 -13.85
N GLY A 130 11.21 2.55 -13.04
CA GLY A 130 11.57 3.97 -13.24
C GLY A 130 10.69 4.73 -14.23
N LYS A 131 9.62 4.15 -14.78
CA LYS A 131 8.72 4.81 -15.74
C LYS A 131 7.61 5.63 -15.11
N SER A 132 7.32 5.38 -13.84
CA SER A 132 6.21 6.01 -13.13
C SER A 132 6.57 7.38 -12.55
N THR A 133 5.55 8.20 -12.37
CA THR A 133 5.60 9.43 -11.57
C THR A 133 4.95 9.15 -10.22
N ALA A 134 5.57 9.57 -9.11
CA ALA A 134 5.01 9.43 -7.77
C ALA A 134 4.56 10.77 -7.20
N ILE A 135 3.40 10.79 -6.56
CA ILE A 135 2.88 11.88 -5.73
C ILE A 135 2.77 11.35 -4.30
N LEU A 136 3.57 11.90 -3.40
CA LEU A 136 3.59 11.54 -1.99
C LEU A 136 2.87 12.64 -1.21
N ALA A 137 1.82 12.26 -0.49
CA ALA A 137 0.99 13.20 0.23
C ALA A 137 0.91 12.90 1.73
N GLY A 138 0.81 13.94 2.54
CA GLY A 138 0.71 13.82 3.99
C GLY A 138 0.23 15.10 4.66
N ARG A 139 -0.11 15.02 5.94
CA ARG A 139 -0.51 16.21 6.72
C ARG A 139 0.62 17.22 6.84
N ASN A 140 1.85 16.74 6.99
CA ASN A 140 3.07 17.54 7.13
C ASN A 140 4.28 16.75 6.61
N ALA A 141 5.47 17.39 6.63
CA ALA A 141 6.73 16.80 6.16
C ALA A 141 7.08 15.48 6.84
N ASP A 142 6.77 15.31 8.14
CA ASP A 142 7.10 14.09 8.90
C ASP A 142 6.33 12.86 8.40
N LYS A 143 5.20 13.07 7.69
CA LYS A 143 4.39 12.00 7.09
C LYS A 143 4.84 11.62 5.68
N ILE A 144 5.83 12.31 5.12
CA ILE A 144 6.41 12.01 3.81
C ILE A 144 7.57 11.02 3.99
N ILE A 145 7.23 9.77 4.16
CA ILE A 145 8.20 8.69 4.36
C ILE A 145 8.66 8.08 3.04
N LEU A 146 9.83 7.45 3.01
CA LEU A 146 10.41 6.75 1.85
C LEU A 146 10.65 7.63 0.60
N LYS A 147 10.62 8.95 0.72
CA LYS A 147 10.78 9.88 -0.42
C LYS A 147 12.03 9.55 -1.26
N ASN A 148 13.17 9.33 -0.60
CA ASN A 148 14.44 9.02 -1.28
C ASN A 148 14.34 7.73 -2.12
N CYS A 149 13.63 6.71 -1.63
CA CYS A 149 13.39 5.48 -2.40
C CYS A 149 12.61 5.77 -3.69
N PHE A 150 11.56 6.61 -3.60
CA PHE A 150 10.80 6.98 -4.81
C PHE A 150 11.60 7.84 -5.77
N GLU A 151 12.51 8.69 -5.28
CA GLU A 151 13.42 9.48 -6.13
C GLU A 151 14.40 8.61 -6.93
N GLU A 152 14.77 7.45 -6.39
CA GLU A 152 15.60 6.45 -7.07
C GLU A 152 14.79 5.54 -8.01
N GLU A 153 13.53 5.27 -7.67
CA GLU A 153 12.68 4.25 -8.32
C GLU A 153 11.67 4.82 -9.33
N CYS A 154 11.49 6.16 -9.41
CA CYS A 154 10.53 6.83 -10.28
C CYS A 154 11.19 7.86 -11.20
N ALA A 155 10.57 8.13 -12.35
CA ALA A 155 11.00 9.18 -13.28
C ALA A 155 10.83 10.58 -12.70
N LYS A 156 9.83 10.78 -11.84
CA LYS A 156 9.50 12.05 -11.19
C LYS A 156 8.84 11.81 -9.86
N VAL A 157 9.17 12.64 -8.87
CA VAL A 157 8.52 12.64 -7.54
C VAL A 157 7.99 14.03 -7.23
N MET A 158 6.74 14.09 -6.82
CA MET A 158 6.09 15.31 -6.33
C MET A 158 5.58 15.09 -4.91
N VAL A 159 5.55 16.14 -4.12
CA VAL A 159 5.12 16.08 -2.72
C VAL A 159 4.03 17.12 -2.47
N ALA A 160 2.98 16.71 -1.74
CA ALA A 160 1.96 17.60 -1.21
C ALA A 160 1.85 17.45 0.31
N THR A 161 1.78 18.55 1.04
CA THR A 161 1.48 18.54 2.47
C THR A 161 0.35 19.50 2.78
N ASP A 162 -0.57 19.06 3.65
CA ASP A 162 -1.77 19.84 3.99
C ASP A 162 -1.38 21.19 4.63
N ASP A 163 -0.28 21.23 5.40
CA ASP A 163 0.23 22.42 6.08
C ASP A 163 1.26 23.23 5.27
N GLY A 164 1.66 22.74 4.09
CA GLY A 164 2.68 23.37 3.24
C GLY A 164 4.12 23.23 3.74
N SER A 165 4.39 22.38 4.71
CA SER A 165 5.74 22.20 5.27
C SER A 165 6.71 21.52 4.29
N MET A 166 6.22 20.85 3.24
CA MET A 166 7.03 20.27 2.17
C MET A 166 6.25 20.23 0.85
N GLY A 167 6.87 20.67 -0.24
CA GLY A 167 6.30 20.59 -1.58
C GLY A 167 5.11 21.51 -1.80
N HIS A 168 4.06 20.99 -2.45
CA HIS A 168 2.81 21.71 -2.69
C HIS A 168 2.01 21.86 -1.39
N HIS A 169 1.56 23.09 -1.09
CA HIS A 169 0.65 23.33 0.02
C HIS A 169 -0.78 22.96 -0.40
N GLY A 170 -1.29 21.85 0.07
CA GLY A 170 -2.62 21.35 -0.26
C GLY A 170 -2.67 19.84 -0.43
N PHE A 171 -3.67 19.36 -1.16
CA PHE A 171 -3.99 17.94 -1.29
C PHE A 171 -3.40 17.32 -2.57
N ALA A 172 -3.27 16.00 -2.57
CA ALA A 172 -2.71 15.24 -3.67
C ALA A 172 -3.45 15.41 -5.00
N ASP A 173 -4.78 15.54 -4.97
CA ASP A 173 -5.62 15.68 -6.16
C ASP A 173 -5.28 16.92 -7.00
N ALA A 174 -4.81 18.00 -6.36
CA ALA A 174 -4.30 19.18 -7.08
C ALA A 174 -3.07 18.86 -7.93
N LEU A 175 -2.12 18.08 -7.36
CA LEU A 175 -0.93 17.63 -8.10
C LEU A 175 -1.27 16.59 -9.16
N VAL A 176 -2.23 15.68 -8.89
CA VAL A 176 -2.73 14.74 -9.91
C VAL A 176 -3.30 15.51 -11.10
N ARG A 177 -4.15 16.52 -10.86
CA ARG A 177 -4.72 17.37 -11.91
C ARG A 177 -3.63 18.09 -12.69
N GLN A 178 -2.72 18.74 -12.00
CA GLN A 178 -1.59 19.46 -12.61
C GLN A 178 -0.76 18.54 -13.52
N GLU A 179 -0.47 17.32 -13.07
CA GLU A 179 0.32 16.36 -13.84
C GLU A 179 -0.44 15.87 -15.07
N LEU A 180 -1.73 15.55 -14.94
CA LEU A 180 -2.56 15.08 -16.05
C LEU A 180 -2.90 16.17 -17.07
N GLU A 181 -2.88 17.45 -16.68
CA GLU A 181 -2.97 18.58 -17.62
C GLU A 181 -1.72 18.69 -18.50
N GLN A 182 -0.54 18.38 -17.95
CA GLN A 182 0.72 18.46 -18.66
C GLN A 182 1.02 17.21 -19.49
N ASP A 183 0.69 16.03 -18.97
CA ASP A 183 0.97 14.75 -19.60
C ASP A 183 -0.15 13.74 -19.32
N ARG A 184 -0.83 13.31 -20.38
CA ARG A 184 -1.94 12.33 -20.31
C ARG A 184 -1.52 10.91 -20.69
N LYS A 185 -0.24 10.65 -20.88
CA LYS A 185 0.26 9.34 -21.33
C LYS A 185 0.51 8.39 -20.15
N TYR A 186 -0.44 8.30 -19.24
CA TYR A 186 -0.45 7.33 -18.16
C TYR A 186 -1.44 6.21 -18.50
N ASP A 187 -1.01 4.98 -18.30
CA ASP A 187 -1.87 3.79 -18.45
C ASP A 187 -2.82 3.69 -17.26
N TYR A 188 -2.35 4.07 -16.07
CA TYR A 188 -3.13 4.01 -14.83
C TYR A 188 -2.79 5.17 -13.87
N VAL A 189 -3.79 5.60 -13.11
CA VAL A 189 -3.60 6.27 -11.81
C VAL A 189 -3.78 5.21 -10.72
N LEU A 190 -2.76 5.00 -9.88
CA LEU A 190 -2.79 4.05 -8.77
C LEU A 190 -2.76 4.82 -7.46
N ALA A 191 -3.70 4.57 -6.57
CA ALA A 191 -3.79 5.33 -5.33
C ALA A 191 -3.96 4.44 -4.09
N CYS A 192 -3.28 4.83 -3.00
CA CYS A 192 -3.43 4.24 -1.67
C CYS A 192 -3.37 5.34 -0.62
N GLY A 193 -4.33 5.36 0.31
CA GLY A 193 -4.42 6.36 1.37
C GLY A 193 -5.84 6.53 1.92
N PRO A 194 -6.11 7.64 2.61
CA PRO A 194 -7.43 7.91 3.20
C PRO A 194 -8.57 7.94 2.17
N LYS A 195 -9.74 7.37 2.50
CA LYS A 195 -10.92 7.30 1.61
C LYS A 195 -11.28 8.63 0.94
N PRO A 196 -11.28 9.80 1.63
CA PRO A 196 -11.54 11.09 0.99
C PRO A 196 -10.51 11.46 -0.10
N MET A 197 -9.23 11.17 0.12
CA MET A 197 -8.17 11.38 -0.87
C MET A 197 -8.40 10.50 -2.10
N LEU A 198 -8.65 9.19 -1.89
CA LEU A 198 -8.92 8.25 -2.99
C LEU A 198 -10.11 8.68 -3.83
N ARG A 199 -11.21 9.12 -3.20
CA ARG A 199 -12.41 9.65 -3.88
C ARG A 199 -12.08 10.85 -4.77
N ASN A 200 -11.28 11.80 -4.28
CA ASN A 200 -10.92 13.00 -5.06
C ASN A 200 -10.01 12.64 -6.23
N ILE A 201 -9.02 11.76 -6.02
CA ILE A 201 -8.13 11.27 -7.07
C ILE A 201 -8.93 10.53 -8.15
N ALA A 202 -9.87 9.67 -7.76
CA ALA A 202 -10.74 8.94 -8.69
C ALA A 202 -11.54 9.90 -9.59
N LYS A 203 -12.11 10.97 -9.02
CA LYS A 203 -12.81 12.01 -9.79
C LYS A 203 -11.90 12.69 -10.80
N VAL A 204 -10.71 13.10 -10.38
CA VAL A 204 -9.75 13.74 -11.29
C VAL A 204 -9.37 12.78 -12.42
N ALA A 205 -9.01 11.53 -12.11
CA ALA A 205 -8.66 10.54 -13.13
C ALA A 205 -9.81 10.29 -14.13
N GLU A 206 -11.05 10.25 -13.65
CA GLU A 206 -12.25 10.10 -14.50
C GLU A 206 -12.43 11.29 -15.45
N GLU A 207 -12.23 12.54 -14.98
CA GLU A 207 -12.29 13.74 -15.82
C GLU A 207 -11.28 13.71 -16.98
N PHE A 208 -10.12 13.09 -16.76
CA PHE A 208 -9.08 12.92 -17.79
C PHE A 208 -9.21 11.62 -18.59
N GLY A 209 -10.17 10.74 -18.24
CA GLY A 209 -10.41 9.47 -18.92
C GLY A 209 -9.34 8.40 -18.68
N ILE A 210 -8.56 8.52 -17.59
CA ILE A 210 -7.50 7.57 -17.24
C ILE A 210 -8.03 6.56 -16.23
N PRO A 211 -7.82 5.24 -16.44
CA PRO A 211 -8.19 4.20 -15.47
C PRO A 211 -7.56 4.46 -14.10
N CYS A 212 -8.37 4.42 -13.04
CA CYS A 212 -7.91 4.65 -11.67
C CYS A 212 -8.16 3.41 -10.82
N LEU A 213 -7.09 2.85 -10.25
CA LEU A 213 -7.14 1.73 -9.33
C LEU A 213 -6.82 2.22 -7.92
N VAL A 214 -7.66 1.84 -6.95
CA VAL A 214 -7.54 2.28 -5.56
C VAL A 214 -7.35 1.09 -4.63
N SER A 215 -6.42 1.22 -3.68
CA SER A 215 -6.24 0.26 -2.60
C SER A 215 -7.10 0.66 -1.41
N MET A 216 -8.16 -0.10 -1.16
CA MET A 216 -9.11 0.13 -0.07
C MET A 216 -8.64 -0.51 1.23
N GLU A 217 -8.97 0.12 2.35
CA GLU A 217 -8.70 -0.36 3.69
C GLU A 217 -10.01 -0.56 4.44
N GLU A 218 -10.17 -1.76 5.04
CA GLU A 218 -11.29 -2.11 5.91
C GLU A 218 -10.82 -2.89 7.13
N ARG A 219 -11.62 -2.90 8.19
CA ARG A 219 -11.34 -3.72 9.37
C ARG A 219 -11.30 -5.19 9.00
N MET A 220 -10.27 -5.90 9.41
CA MET A 220 -10.09 -7.31 9.06
C MET A 220 -10.14 -8.21 10.28
N GLY A 221 -10.89 -9.31 10.16
CA GLY A 221 -10.86 -10.42 11.10
C GLY A 221 -9.94 -11.53 10.60
N CYS A 222 -10.41 -12.35 9.66
CA CYS A 222 -9.70 -13.56 9.24
C CYS A 222 -8.59 -13.34 8.18
N GLY A 223 -8.66 -12.30 7.36
CA GLY A 223 -7.74 -12.04 6.24
C GLY A 223 -7.83 -13.04 5.07
N VAL A 224 -8.80 -13.99 5.08
CA VAL A 224 -8.90 -15.09 4.11
C VAL A 224 -10.25 -15.16 3.38
N GLY A 225 -11.15 -14.18 3.63
CA GLY A 225 -12.45 -14.11 2.98
C GLY A 225 -13.55 -14.96 3.64
N ALA A 226 -13.35 -15.46 4.87
CA ALA A 226 -14.31 -16.33 5.53
C ALA A 226 -15.27 -15.61 6.49
N CYS A 227 -14.81 -14.56 7.20
CA CYS A 227 -15.59 -13.91 8.27
C CYS A 227 -16.45 -12.73 7.80
N LEU A 228 -16.28 -12.27 6.56
CA LEU A 228 -17.02 -11.18 5.90
C LEU A 228 -16.90 -9.80 6.58
N VAL A 229 -16.00 -9.63 7.56
CA VAL A 229 -15.83 -8.36 8.31
C VAL A 229 -15.31 -7.22 7.44
N CYS A 230 -14.43 -7.51 6.49
CA CYS A 230 -13.80 -6.50 5.63
C CYS A 230 -14.65 -6.20 4.37
N ALA A 231 -15.97 -6.12 4.54
CA ALA A 231 -16.88 -5.79 3.44
C ALA A 231 -16.71 -4.33 3.02
N CYS A 232 -16.59 -4.10 1.72
CA CYS A 232 -16.59 -2.81 1.07
C CYS A 232 -17.81 -2.72 0.16
N ASP A 233 -18.60 -1.67 0.28
CA ASP A 233 -19.78 -1.47 -0.55
C ASP A 233 -19.37 -1.01 -1.95
N MET A 234 -20.04 -1.58 -2.97
CA MET A 234 -19.74 -1.35 -4.37
C MET A 234 -20.86 -0.54 -5.05
N ALA A 235 -20.52 0.18 -6.10
CA ALA A 235 -21.44 1.07 -6.83
C ALA A 235 -22.67 0.35 -7.41
N ASP A 236 -22.56 -0.96 -7.66
CA ASP A 236 -23.66 -1.81 -8.13
C ASP A 236 -24.59 -2.34 -7.01
N GLY A 237 -24.34 -1.90 -5.76
CA GLY A 237 -25.06 -2.34 -4.56
C GLY A 237 -24.59 -3.69 -4.01
N SER A 238 -23.62 -4.34 -4.62
CA SER A 238 -22.99 -5.54 -4.09
C SER A 238 -21.97 -5.22 -2.99
N ARG A 239 -21.45 -6.26 -2.33
CA ARG A 239 -20.35 -6.15 -1.38
C ARG A 239 -19.19 -7.05 -1.80
N LYS A 240 -18.00 -6.48 -1.83
CA LYS A 240 -16.73 -7.20 -2.02
C LYS A 240 -15.92 -7.19 -0.71
N HIS A 241 -15.07 -8.19 -0.53
CA HIS A 241 -14.27 -8.33 0.69
C HIS A 241 -12.82 -7.94 0.40
N VAL A 242 -12.33 -6.88 1.03
CA VAL A 242 -10.98 -6.31 0.82
C VAL A 242 -9.88 -7.38 0.93
N CYS A 243 -9.99 -8.34 1.84
CA CYS A 243 -8.96 -9.38 2.01
C CYS A 243 -8.97 -10.50 0.94
N LYS A 244 -10.04 -10.62 0.14
CA LYS A 244 -10.21 -11.70 -0.86
C LYS A 244 -10.34 -11.14 -2.26
N ASP A 245 -11.24 -10.17 -2.44
CA ASP A 245 -11.60 -9.60 -3.74
C ASP A 245 -10.73 -8.37 -4.07
N GLY A 246 -10.28 -7.62 -3.03
CA GLY A 246 -9.34 -6.50 -3.06
C GLY A 246 -7.95 -6.90 -2.55
N PRO A 247 -7.18 -5.96 -1.98
CA PRO A 247 -7.55 -4.59 -1.60
C PRO A 247 -7.70 -3.63 -2.78
N VAL A 248 -7.18 -3.98 -3.96
CA VAL A 248 -7.21 -3.13 -5.15
C VAL A 248 -8.51 -3.33 -5.91
N PHE A 249 -9.18 -2.21 -6.21
CA PHE A 249 -10.42 -2.15 -6.99
C PHE A 249 -10.34 -1.06 -8.06
N ASP A 250 -11.08 -1.21 -9.15
CA ASP A 250 -11.35 -0.08 -10.03
C ASP A 250 -12.15 0.98 -9.25
N SER A 251 -11.74 2.22 -9.32
CA SER A 251 -12.36 3.32 -8.59
C SER A 251 -13.84 3.52 -8.96
N LYS A 252 -14.25 3.10 -10.16
CA LYS A 252 -15.65 3.14 -10.63
C LYS A 252 -16.54 2.08 -9.99
N GLU A 253 -15.94 1.00 -9.48
CA GLU A 253 -16.70 -0.06 -8.79
C GLU A 253 -16.99 0.28 -7.32
N VAL A 254 -16.28 1.24 -6.72
CA VAL A 254 -16.39 1.57 -5.28
C VAL A 254 -17.58 2.52 -5.05
N ASP A 255 -18.40 2.22 -4.04
CA ASP A 255 -19.38 3.19 -3.53
C ASP A 255 -18.67 4.22 -2.64
N TRP A 256 -18.51 5.42 -3.19
CA TRP A 256 -17.87 6.53 -2.48
C TRP A 256 -18.77 7.24 -1.47
N ASN A 257 -20.04 6.87 -1.37
CA ASN A 257 -21.03 7.50 -0.49
C ASN A 257 -21.41 6.64 0.72
N ALA A 258 -20.95 5.37 0.73
CA ALA A 258 -21.13 4.43 1.84
C ALA A 258 -20.19 4.71 3.02
#